data_7c7c43dd678924b92db324b65cd8ecc4
#
_entry.id   7c7c43dd678924b92db324b65cd8ecc4
#
_cell.length_a   1.000
_cell.length_b   1.000
_cell.length_c   1.000
_cell.angle_alpha   90.00
_cell.angle_beta   90.00
_cell.angle_gamma   90.00
#
_symmetry.space_group_name_H-M   'P 1'
#
loop_
_entity.id
_entity.type
_entity.pdbx_description
1 polymer ?
#
loop_
_entity_poly.entity_id
_entity_poly.type
_entity_poly.pdbx_seq_one_letter_code
_entity_poly.pdbx_strand_id
1 'polypeptide(L)'
;EGAFERTGGGRVATSIPVISIETPIRRRFGETFDARELGRIVAFAKRHDIRLHLDGARIFLQSAYEGRTVAEYAAPFDTVYVSLYKYFNAPSGAVLAGSRAMLDKMYHTRRMFGAGLPAAWPFAAIAHHYLADFVNRFRQAIDTSEAWVQQIARHEAFTVTRIPNGT
;
A
#
# COMPACT_ATOMS: atom_id res chain seq x y z
N GLU A 1 13.76 -7.36 14.61
CA GLU A 1 14.29 -7.42 16.01
C GLU A 1 15.75 -6.95 16.04
N GLY A 2 16.70 -7.55 15.34
CA GLY A 2 18.11 -7.15 15.40
C GLY A 2 18.43 -5.69 15.08
N ALA A 3 17.62 -4.99 14.25
CA ALA A 3 17.76 -3.55 14.05
C ALA A 3 17.32 -2.76 15.28
N PHE A 4 16.30 -3.21 15.97
CA PHE A 4 15.81 -2.60 17.21
C PHE A 4 16.80 -2.77 18.36
N GLU A 5 17.40 -3.95 18.52
CA GLU A 5 18.42 -4.23 19.53
C GLU A 5 19.63 -3.31 19.38
N ARG A 6 20.04 -3.02 18.13
CA ARG A 6 21.17 -2.12 17.85
C ARG A 6 20.91 -0.65 18.22
N THR A 7 19.66 -0.23 18.41
CA THR A 7 19.34 1.17 18.76
C THR A 7 19.84 1.56 20.15
N GLY A 8 19.99 0.61 21.08
CA GLY A 8 20.48 0.83 22.44
C GLY A 8 22.02 0.81 22.59
N GLY A 9 22.75 0.34 21.58
CA GLY A 9 24.20 0.09 21.67
C GLY A 9 25.13 1.15 21.04
N GLY A 10 24.59 2.23 20.49
CA GLY A 10 25.36 3.26 19.80
C GLY A 10 25.86 4.39 20.71
N ARG A 11 26.77 5.25 20.19
CA ARG A 11 27.19 6.49 20.86
C ARG A 11 26.03 7.44 21.15
N VAL A 12 24.95 7.36 20.39
CA VAL A 12 23.72 8.13 20.56
C VAL A 12 22.58 7.12 20.56
N ALA A 13 21.78 7.13 21.61
CA ALA A 13 20.56 6.33 21.65
C ALA A 13 19.62 6.82 20.55
N THR A 14 19.25 5.91 19.67
CA THR A 14 18.26 6.17 18.62
C THR A 14 16.98 5.40 18.91
N SER A 15 15.87 5.84 18.38
CA SER A 15 14.60 5.11 18.47
C SER A 15 14.10 4.75 17.08
N ILE A 16 13.32 3.69 16.99
CA ILE A 16 12.55 3.37 15.79
C ILE A 16 11.09 3.79 16.07
N PRO A 17 10.68 4.99 15.64
CA PRO A 17 9.34 5.48 15.95
C PRO A 17 8.26 4.90 15.04
N VAL A 18 8.65 4.40 13.86
CA VAL A 18 7.70 3.87 12.85
C VAL A 18 8.32 2.73 12.05
N ILE A 19 7.50 1.74 11.73
CA ILE A 19 7.79 0.72 10.73
C ILE A 19 6.85 0.95 9.56
N SER A 20 7.42 1.10 8.36
CA SER A 20 6.65 1.22 7.11
C SER A 20 6.69 -0.10 6.34
N ILE A 21 5.52 -0.55 5.92
CA ILE A 21 5.35 -1.79 5.14
C ILE A 21 4.67 -1.44 3.83
N GLU A 22 5.28 -1.83 2.72
CA GLU A 22 4.66 -1.76 1.38
C GLU A 22 3.98 -3.09 1.05
N THR A 23 2.71 -3.05 0.66
CA THR A 23 2.03 -4.21 0.07
C THR A 23 0.95 -3.74 -0.91
N PRO A 24 0.90 -4.30 -2.11
CA PRO A 24 1.87 -5.19 -2.80
C PRO A 24 3.24 -4.54 -3.01
N ILE A 25 4.29 -5.34 -2.97
CA ILE A 25 5.68 -4.87 -2.99
C ILE A 25 6.13 -4.63 -4.44
N ARG A 26 6.27 -3.37 -4.84
CA ARG A 26 6.63 -2.99 -6.22
C ARG A 26 7.91 -3.67 -6.71
N ARG A 27 8.95 -3.66 -5.90
CA ARG A 27 10.27 -4.18 -6.29
C ARG A 27 10.37 -5.70 -6.31
N ARG A 28 9.30 -6.38 -5.87
CA ARG A 28 9.15 -7.84 -5.93
C ARG A 28 8.00 -8.22 -6.86
N PHE A 29 7.84 -7.49 -7.95
CA PHE A 29 6.83 -7.75 -8.99
C PHE A 29 5.38 -7.78 -8.46
N GLY A 30 5.09 -6.99 -7.42
CA GLY A 30 3.77 -6.94 -6.83
C GLY A 30 3.45 -8.07 -5.85
N GLU A 31 4.45 -8.82 -5.38
CA GLU A 31 4.26 -9.84 -4.35
C GLU A 31 3.59 -9.24 -3.10
N THR A 32 2.60 -9.94 -2.55
CA THR A 32 1.96 -9.52 -1.30
C THR A 32 2.83 -9.81 -0.10
N PHE A 33 2.73 -8.95 0.91
CA PHE A 33 3.45 -9.18 2.15
C PHE A 33 2.84 -10.36 2.91
N ASP A 34 3.67 -11.27 3.40
CA ASP A 34 3.21 -12.46 4.12
C ASP A 34 2.39 -12.10 5.37
N ALA A 35 1.19 -12.67 5.48
CA ALA A 35 0.24 -12.34 6.55
C ALA A 35 0.73 -12.77 7.95
N ARG A 36 1.52 -13.85 8.07
CA ARG A 36 2.07 -14.30 9.35
C ARG A 36 3.19 -13.36 9.79
N GLU A 37 4.06 -12.98 8.87
CA GLU A 37 5.12 -12.02 9.14
C GLU A 37 4.55 -10.66 9.51
N LEU A 38 3.50 -10.21 8.82
CA LEU A 38 2.78 -9.00 9.19
C LEU A 38 2.25 -9.10 10.63
N GLY A 39 1.61 -10.21 11.00
CA GLY A 39 1.12 -10.44 12.35
C GLY A 39 2.24 -10.38 13.41
N ARG A 40 3.41 -10.93 13.11
CA ARG A 40 4.59 -10.86 13.99
C ARG A 40 5.10 -9.42 14.14
N ILE A 41 5.17 -8.67 13.05
CA ILE A 41 5.57 -7.26 13.07
C ILE A 41 4.57 -6.41 13.86
N VAL A 42 3.27 -6.62 13.67
CA VAL A 42 2.22 -5.92 14.42
C VAL A 42 2.35 -6.18 15.92
N ALA A 43 2.54 -7.44 16.31
CA ALA A 43 2.72 -7.80 17.73
C ALA A 43 4.00 -7.19 18.32
N PHE A 44 5.09 -7.18 17.55
CA PHE A 44 6.34 -6.54 17.93
C PHE A 44 6.18 -5.03 18.10
N ALA A 45 5.61 -4.35 17.12
CA ALA A 45 5.39 -2.91 17.14
C ALA A 45 4.55 -2.48 18.36
N LYS A 46 3.49 -3.23 18.65
CA LYS A 46 2.64 -3.01 19.83
C LYS A 46 3.39 -3.11 21.15
N ARG A 47 4.28 -4.13 21.30
CA ARG A 47 5.08 -4.31 22.53
C ARG A 47 6.08 -3.18 22.78
N HIS A 48 6.51 -2.52 21.71
CA HIS A 48 7.59 -1.51 21.78
C HIS A 48 7.10 -0.09 21.49
N ASP A 49 5.77 0.14 21.46
CA ASP A 49 5.13 1.44 21.14
C ASP A 49 5.63 2.05 19.83
N ILE A 50 5.86 1.18 18.82
CA ILE A 50 6.27 1.59 17.49
C ILE A 50 5.03 1.75 16.60
N ARG A 51 4.92 2.88 15.89
CA ARG A 51 3.83 3.13 14.95
C ARG A 51 4.00 2.31 13.68
N LEU A 52 2.87 1.96 13.06
CA LEU A 52 2.83 1.25 11.79
C LEU A 52 2.28 2.11 10.68
N HIS A 53 3.00 2.18 9.57
CA HIS A 53 2.57 2.84 8.35
C HIS A 53 2.42 1.84 7.21
N LEU A 54 1.28 1.87 6.52
CA LEU A 54 1.06 1.10 5.30
C LEU A 54 1.32 1.98 4.08
N ASP A 55 2.36 1.66 3.31
CA ASP A 55 2.43 2.09 1.91
C ASP A 55 1.49 1.19 1.09
N GLY A 56 0.23 1.59 1.08
CA GLY A 56 -0.84 0.94 0.34
C GLY A 56 -1.04 1.53 -1.06
N ALA A 57 0.02 2.03 -1.68
CA ALA A 57 -0.06 2.66 -3.00
C ALA A 57 -0.77 1.80 -4.04
N ARG A 58 -0.79 0.47 -3.88
CA ARG A 58 -1.42 -0.52 -4.77
C ARG A 58 -2.42 -1.42 -4.05
N ILE A 59 -2.86 -1.06 -2.86
CA ILE A 59 -3.68 -1.92 -1.99
C ILE A 59 -5.02 -2.33 -2.63
N PHE A 60 -5.58 -1.49 -3.51
CA PHE A 60 -6.80 -1.80 -4.24
C PHE A 60 -6.62 -2.94 -5.26
N LEU A 61 -5.42 -3.09 -5.83
CA LEU A 61 -5.09 -4.24 -6.69
C LEU A 61 -5.07 -5.52 -5.86
N GLN A 62 -4.41 -5.49 -4.70
CA GLN A 62 -4.37 -6.63 -3.78
C GLN A 62 -5.78 -7.00 -3.29
N SER A 63 -6.60 -6.01 -2.95
CA SER A 63 -8.00 -6.21 -2.56
C SER A 63 -8.80 -6.93 -3.66
N ALA A 64 -8.64 -6.52 -4.91
CA ALA A 64 -9.29 -7.17 -6.04
C ALA A 64 -8.82 -8.62 -6.25
N TYR A 65 -7.54 -8.85 -6.08
CA TYR A 65 -6.91 -10.16 -6.31
C TYR A 65 -7.22 -11.16 -5.19
N GLU A 66 -7.04 -10.78 -3.93
CA GLU A 66 -7.22 -11.66 -2.77
C GLU A 66 -8.65 -11.69 -2.22
N GLY A 67 -9.51 -10.74 -2.61
CA GLY A 67 -10.91 -10.69 -2.17
C GLY A 67 -11.14 -10.10 -0.78
N ARG A 68 -10.09 -9.62 -0.08
CA ARG A 68 -10.21 -8.90 1.18
C ARG A 68 -10.43 -7.41 0.93
N THR A 69 -11.14 -6.74 1.82
CA THR A 69 -11.37 -5.31 1.72
C THR A 69 -10.12 -4.49 2.06
N VAL A 70 -10.01 -3.29 1.48
CA VAL A 70 -8.94 -2.35 1.82
C VAL A 70 -8.95 -2.00 3.31
N ALA A 71 -10.13 -1.92 3.93
CA ALA A 71 -10.27 -1.67 5.37
C ALA A 71 -9.64 -2.78 6.23
N GLU A 72 -9.80 -4.04 5.84
CA GLU A 72 -9.18 -5.17 6.55
C GLU A 72 -7.65 -5.16 6.45
N TYR A 73 -7.09 -4.73 5.30
CA TYR A 73 -5.65 -4.56 5.17
C TYR A 73 -5.13 -3.37 5.98
N ALA A 74 -5.90 -2.29 6.04
CA ALA A 74 -5.54 -1.06 6.75
C ALA A 74 -5.62 -1.19 8.28
N ALA A 75 -6.49 -2.06 8.79
CA ALA A 75 -6.84 -2.16 10.21
C ALA A 75 -5.64 -2.26 11.20
N PRO A 76 -4.52 -2.94 10.88
CA PRO A 76 -3.38 -3.02 11.78
C PRO A 76 -2.51 -1.75 11.83
N PHE A 77 -2.72 -0.78 10.94
CA PHE A 77 -1.83 0.36 10.74
C PHE A 77 -2.37 1.65 11.34
N ASP A 78 -1.47 2.47 11.88
CA ASP A 78 -1.82 3.81 12.40
C ASP A 78 -2.08 4.80 11.26
N THR A 79 -1.35 4.65 10.15
CA THR A 79 -1.53 5.47 8.95
C THR A 79 -1.43 4.63 7.69
N VAL A 80 -2.17 5.04 6.66
CA VAL A 80 -2.23 4.36 5.35
C VAL A 80 -2.09 5.38 4.24
N TYR A 81 -1.16 5.14 3.33
CA TYR A 81 -1.00 5.90 2.10
C TYR A 81 -1.66 5.18 0.93
N VAL A 82 -2.40 5.91 0.10
CA VAL A 82 -3.01 5.41 -1.14
C VAL A 82 -2.73 6.38 -2.29
N SER A 83 -2.17 5.89 -3.38
CA SER A 83 -1.96 6.69 -4.59
C SER A 83 -3.26 6.88 -5.37
N LEU A 84 -3.54 8.10 -5.80
CA LEU A 84 -4.68 8.38 -6.70
C LEU A 84 -4.29 8.34 -8.19
N TYR A 85 -3.04 8.63 -8.51
CA TYR A 85 -2.52 8.75 -9.87
C TYR A 85 -2.12 7.42 -10.54
N LYS A 86 -2.13 6.31 -9.80
CA LYS A 86 -1.72 5.01 -10.36
C LYS A 86 -2.88 4.28 -11.06
N TYR A 87 -4.08 4.27 -10.45
CA TYR A 87 -5.18 3.41 -10.92
C TYR A 87 -6.52 4.13 -11.06
N PHE A 88 -6.64 5.33 -10.47
CA PHE A 88 -7.88 6.08 -10.45
C PHE A 88 -7.87 7.25 -11.42
N ASN A 89 -7.01 7.19 -12.45
CA ASN A 89 -6.86 8.16 -13.53
C ASN A 89 -6.66 9.63 -13.10
N ALA A 90 -6.39 9.87 -11.81
CA ALA A 90 -6.05 11.21 -11.37
C ALA A 90 -4.64 11.57 -11.89
N PRO A 91 -4.42 12.76 -12.45
CA PRO A 91 -3.11 13.18 -12.95
C PRO A 91 -2.05 13.24 -11.85
N SER A 92 -2.47 13.45 -10.61
CA SER A 92 -1.62 13.53 -9.42
C SER A 92 -2.44 13.28 -8.16
N GLY A 93 -1.76 13.22 -7.02
CA GLY A 93 -2.38 13.17 -5.71
C GLY A 93 -2.30 11.81 -5.03
N ALA A 94 -2.47 11.87 -3.73
CA ALA A 94 -2.53 10.71 -2.86
C ALA A 94 -3.41 11.03 -1.64
N VAL A 95 -3.86 10.01 -0.97
CA VAL A 95 -4.56 10.11 0.32
C VAL A 95 -3.68 9.54 1.40
N LEU A 96 -3.55 10.27 2.51
CA LEU A 96 -3.05 9.74 3.77
C LEU A 96 -4.24 9.60 4.70
N ALA A 97 -4.52 8.39 5.13
CA ALA A 97 -5.57 8.07 6.10
C ALA A 97 -4.95 7.71 7.46
N GLY A 98 -5.65 7.99 8.53
CA GLY A 98 -5.23 7.73 9.91
C GLY A 98 -6.19 8.34 10.92
N SER A 99 -5.87 8.25 12.21
CA SER A 99 -6.67 8.89 13.25
C SER A 99 -6.66 10.42 13.10
N ARG A 100 -7.74 11.07 13.55
CA ARG A 100 -7.82 12.54 13.58
C ARG A 100 -6.62 13.15 14.31
N ALA A 101 -6.23 12.57 15.44
CA ALA A 101 -5.11 13.07 16.25
C ALA A 101 -3.78 13.06 15.50
N MET A 102 -3.52 12.05 14.66
CA MET A 102 -2.31 11.97 13.82
C MET A 102 -2.36 12.91 12.63
N LEU A 103 -3.53 13.12 12.04
CA LEU A 103 -3.68 13.94 10.84
C LEU A 103 -3.92 15.41 11.13
N ASP A 104 -4.21 15.76 12.38
CA ASP A 104 -4.35 17.15 12.77
C ASP A 104 -3.08 17.94 12.45
N LYS A 105 -3.24 19.15 11.88
CA LYS A 105 -2.14 20.01 11.42
C LYS A 105 -1.27 19.47 10.27
N MET A 106 -1.53 18.27 9.74
CA MET A 106 -0.79 17.74 8.58
C MET A 106 -0.88 18.64 7.34
N TYR A 107 -1.90 19.47 7.25
CA TYR A 107 -2.00 20.47 6.20
C TYR A 107 -0.77 21.40 6.15
N HIS A 108 -0.33 21.91 7.30
CA HIS A 108 0.84 22.78 7.39
C HIS A 108 2.14 22.01 7.18
N THR A 109 2.27 20.84 7.81
CA THR A 109 3.42 19.94 7.64
C THR A 109 3.64 19.61 6.17
N ARG A 110 2.57 19.21 5.46
CA ARG A 110 2.64 18.92 4.02
C ARG A 110 3.17 20.09 3.21
N ARG A 111 2.72 21.32 3.51
CA ARG A 111 3.17 22.54 2.82
C ARG A 111 4.63 22.86 3.09
N MET A 112 5.10 22.65 4.31
CA MET A 112 6.51 22.83 4.67
C MET A 112 7.44 21.99 3.81
N PHE A 113 7.02 20.79 3.42
CA PHE A 113 7.77 19.89 2.54
C PHE A 113 7.45 20.08 1.05
N GLY A 114 6.86 21.18 0.65
CA GLY A 114 6.58 21.49 -0.76
C GLY A 114 5.41 20.75 -1.37
N ALA A 115 4.68 19.92 -0.60
CA ALA A 115 3.56 19.14 -1.11
C ALA A 115 2.23 19.92 -1.10
N GLY A 116 2.25 21.18 -1.58
CA GLY A 116 1.05 21.99 -1.79
C GLY A 116 0.37 21.62 -3.11
N LEU A 117 -0.94 21.38 -3.07
CA LEU A 117 -1.78 21.20 -4.26
C LEU A 117 -2.99 22.14 -4.13
N PRO A 118 -2.89 23.39 -4.59
CA PRO A 118 -3.93 24.41 -4.36
C PRO A 118 -5.28 24.06 -4.98
N ALA A 119 -5.29 23.38 -6.13
CA ALA A 119 -6.48 22.97 -6.83
C ALA A 119 -6.61 21.44 -6.84
N ALA A 120 -6.74 20.83 -5.65
CA ALA A 120 -6.82 19.35 -5.54
C ALA A 120 -8.16 18.76 -5.97
N TRP A 121 -9.23 19.55 -5.98
CA TRP A 121 -10.59 19.05 -6.21
C TRP A 121 -10.80 18.36 -7.58
N PRO A 122 -10.22 18.81 -8.71
CA PRO A 122 -10.40 18.11 -9.98
C PRO A 122 -9.82 16.70 -9.94
N PHE A 123 -8.64 16.54 -9.32
CA PHE A 123 -7.98 15.25 -9.17
C PHE A 123 -8.76 14.33 -8.22
N ALA A 124 -9.31 14.88 -7.15
CA ALA A 124 -10.17 14.15 -6.23
C ALA A 124 -11.48 13.70 -6.91
N ALA A 125 -12.08 14.54 -7.71
CA ALA A 125 -13.30 14.21 -8.47
C ALA A 125 -13.07 13.08 -9.48
N ILE A 126 -11.96 13.14 -10.24
CA ILE A 126 -11.59 12.08 -11.17
C ILE A 126 -11.34 10.77 -10.41
N ALA A 127 -10.51 10.81 -9.35
CA ALA A 127 -10.23 9.62 -8.55
C ALA A 127 -11.50 9.03 -7.94
N HIS A 128 -12.40 9.84 -7.41
CA HIS A 128 -13.67 9.40 -6.86
C HIS A 128 -14.54 8.67 -7.88
N HIS A 129 -14.63 9.20 -9.11
CA HIS A 129 -15.39 8.56 -10.19
C HIS A 129 -14.84 7.17 -10.52
N TYR A 130 -13.53 7.04 -10.68
CA TYR A 130 -12.90 5.76 -11.05
C TYR A 130 -12.76 4.78 -9.90
N LEU A 131 -12.75 5.26 -8.66
CA LEU A 131 -12.68 4.42 -7.45
C LEU A 131 -13.96 3.61 -7.22
N ALA A 132 -15.12 4.17 -7.53
CA ALA A 132 -16.45 3.66 -7.13
C ALA A 132 -16.67 2.17 -7.46
N ASP A 133 -16.10 1.66 -8.55
CA ASP A 133 -16.24 0.25 -8.96
C ASP A 133 -14.89 -0.38 -9.34
N PHE A 134 -13.80 0.18 -8.85
CA PHE A 134 -12.46 -0.21 -9.26
C PHE A 134 -12.17 -1.68 -8.96
N VAL A 135 -12.48 -2.15 -7.76
CA VAL A 135 -12.16 -3.52 -7.32
C VAL A 135 -12.85 -4.56 -8.19
N ASN A 136 -14.12 -4.35 -8.52
CA ASN A 136 -14.87 -5.27 -9.38
C ASN A 136 -14.34 -5.27 -10.82
N ARG A 137 -14.13 -4.07 -11.39
CA ARG A 137 -13.57 -3.96 -12.75
C ARG A 137 -12.19 -4.57 -12.87
N PHE A 138 -11.34 -4.37 -11.87
CA PHE A 138 -10.01 -4.96 -11.90
C PHE A 138 -10.05 -6.47 -11.72
N ARG A 139 -10.97 -7.00 -10.90
CA ARG A 139 -11.20 -8.46 -10.81
C ARG A 139 -11.62 -9.05 -12.15
N GLN A 140 -12.55 -8.42 -12.86
CA GLN A 140 -12.94 -8.85 -14.20
C GLN A 140 -11.77 -8.84 -15.19
N ALA A 141 -10.88 -7.84 -15.07
CA ALA A 141 -9.67 -7.79 -15.90
C ALA A 141 -8.71 -8.95 -15.57
N ILE A 142 -8.54 -9.29 -14.29
CA ILE A 142 -7.76 -10.47 -13.85
C ILE A 142 -8.35 -11.73 -14.47
N ASP A 143 -9.66 -11.97 -14.31
CA ASP A 143 -10.33 -13.16 -14.82
C ASP A 143 -10.21 -13.27 -16.35
N THR A 144 -10.37 -12.15 -17.07
CA THR A 144 -10.22 -12.11 -18.52
C THR A 144 -8.76 -12.38 -18.95
N SER A 145 -7.79 -11.83 -18.23
CA SER A 145 -6.37 -12.01 -18.54
C SER A 145 -5.88 -13.44 -18.33
N GLU A 146 -6.53 -14.19 -17.46
CA GLU A 146 -6.14 -15.58 -17.15
C GLU A 146 -6.13 -16.48 -18.38
N ALA A 147 -7.13 -16.38 -19.25
CA ALA A 147 -7.19 -17.13 -20.50
C ALA A 147 -6.01 -16.83 -21.43
N TRP A 148 -5.62 -15.54 -21.51
CA TRP A 148 -4.45 -15.12 -22.30
C TRP A 148 -3.15 -15.65 -21.71
N VAL A 149 -2.99 -15.56 -20.41
CA VAL A 149 -1.79 -16.05 -19.70
C VAL A 149 -1.63 -17.57 -19.92
N GLN A 150 -2.74 -18.32 -19.88
CA GLN A 150 -2.73 -19.76 -20.16
C GLN A 150 -2.34 -20.07 -21.62
N GLN A 151 -2.78 -19.28 -22.58
CA GLN A 151 -2.37 -19.45 -23.97
C GLN A 151 -0.87 -19.19 -24.16
N ILE A 152 -0.35 -18.09 -23.56
CA ILE A 152 1.08 -17.77 -23.60
C ILE A 152 1.90 -18.88 -22.94
N ALA A 153 1.44 -19.41 -21.82
CA ALA A 153 2.14 -20.49 -21.10
C ALA A 153 2.26 -21.81 -21.88
N ARG A 154 1.40 -22.03 -22.89
CA ARG A 154 1.46 -23.19 -23.78
C ARG A 154 2.46 -23.05 -24.92
N HIS A 155 2.93 -21.85 -25.17
CA HIS A 155 3.84 -21.58 -26.27
C HIS A 155 5.29 -21.79 -25.82
N GLU A 156 6.03 -22.64 -26.54
CA GLU A 156 7.39 -23.06 -26.17
C GLU A 156 8.42 -21.95 -26.02
N ALA A 157 8.21 -20.81 -26.71
CA ALA A 157 9.11 -19.66 -26.63
C ALA A 157 8.94 -18.81 -25.34
N PHE A 158 7.94 -19.13 -24.48
CA PHE A 158 7.66 -18.35 -23.29
C PHE A 158 7.69 -19.18 -22.02
N THR A 159 8.28 -18.62 -20.97
CA THR A 159 8.16 -19.16 -19.61
C THR A 159 7.32 -18.18 -18.78
N VAL A 160 6.21 -18.68 -18.25
CA VAL A 160 5.33 -17.89 -17.37
C VAL A 160 5.62 -18.22 -15.91
N THR A 161 6.09 -17.26 -15.17
CA THR A 161 6.28 -17.36 -13.73
C THR A 161 5.12 -16.67 -13.00
N ARG A 162 4.40 -17.42 -12.18
CA ARG A 162 3.32 -16.90 -11.35
C ARG A 162 3.89 -16.37 -10.05
N ILE A 163 3.46 -15.18 -9.67
CA ILE A 163 3.77 -14.56 -8.38
C ILE A 163 2.49 -14.48 -7.58
N PRO A 164 2.51 -14.73 -6.25
CA PRO A 164 1.31 -14.66 -5.41
C PRO A 164 0.81 -13.21 -5.31
N ASN A 165 0.17 -12.78 -6.35
CA ASN A 165 -0.57 -11.54 -6.47
C ASN A 165 -0.57 -11.08 -7.92
N GLY A 166 -1.66 -10.54 -8.35
CA GLY A 166 -1.92 -10.22 -9.75
C GLY A 166 -1.58 -8.79 -10.17
N THR A 167 -0.39 -8.30 -9.92
CA THR A 167 0.01 -7.04 -10.55
C THR A 167 0.84 -7.25 -11.78
#